data_7845e2e48d033e8815baf44c9268ab83
#
_entry.id   7845e2e48d033e8815baf44c9268ab83
#
_cell.length_a   1.000
_cell.length_b   1.000
_cell.length_c   1.000
_cell.angle_alpha   90.00
_cell.angle_beta   90.00
_cell.angle_gamma   90.00
#
_symmetry.space_group_name_H-M   'P 1'
#
loop_
_entity.id
_entity.type
_entity.pdbx_description
1 polymer ?
#
loop_
_entity_poly.entity_id
_entity_poly.type
_entity_poly.pdbx_seq_one_letter_code
_entity_poly.pdbx_strand_id
1 'polypeptide(L)'
;MIARWPRHIPPDTTCDRLTATIDLFPTIATLTDTQLPDLPIDGKPLGSLLSGDASGPSPHTSLPYYFLNNELHAVRTERWKLVLPHRYRSLQGRKGRDDGMPIAYDTLEAPLSLFDLEQDPSETTNRISEYPEVAQLLQEEAARWRSVLGDSLTKTGGSQRRAVGQLIAP
;
A
#
# COMPACT_ATOMS: atom_id res chain seq x y z
N MET A 1 -8.30 7.46 -4.81
CA MET A 1 -8.91 6.98 -6.08
C MET A 1 -10.20 7.75 -6.32
N ILE A 2 -10.56 8.04 -7.57
CA ILE A 2 -11.87 8.58 -7.93
C ILE A 2 -12.55 7.54 -8.83
N ALA A 3 -13.77 7.14 -8.49
CA ALA A 3 -14.55 6.18 -9.25
C ALA A 3 -15.87 6.82 -9.70
N ARG A 4 -16.28 6.55 -10.95
CA ARG A 4 -17.54 7.03 -11.50
C ARG A 4 -18.23 5.91 -12.28
N TRP A 5 -19.41 5.53 -11.82
CA TRP A 5 -20.28 4.57 -12.50
C TRP A 5 -21.74 4.94 -12.26
N PRO A 6 -22.32 5.75 -13.17
CA PRO A 6 -23.68 6.26 -13.02
C PRO A 6 -24.70 5.15 -12.72
N ARG A 7 -25.59 5.39 -11.78
CA ARG A 7 -26.62 4.47 -11.28
C ARG A 7 -26.11 3.30 -10.42
N HIS A 8 -24.80 3.12 -10.28
CA HIS A 8 -24.21 2.06 -9.44
C HIS A 8 -23.40 2.63 -8.28
N ILE A 9 -22.64 3.69 -8.54
CA ILE A 9 -21.91 4.39 -7.50
C ILE A 9 -22.68 5.68 -7.20
N PRO A 10 -23.14 5.90 -5.95
CA PRO A 10 -23.81 7.13 -5.56
C PRO A 10 -22.89 8.35 -5.78
N PRO A 11 -23.41 9.48 -6.25
CA PRO A 11 -22.63 10.71 -6.36
C PRO A 11 -22.29 11.28 -4.98
N ASP A 12 -21.23 12.07 -4.91
CA ASP A 12 -20.83 12.83 -3.72
C ASP A 12 -20.59 11.95 -2.46
N THR A 13 -20.14 10.72 -2.66
CA THR A 13 -19.79 9.80 -1.57
C THR A 13 -18.29 9.69 -1.40
N THR A 14 -17.85 9.56 -0.16
CA THR A 14 -16.45 9.30 0.23
C THR A 14 -16.36 7.99 1.01
N CYS A 15 -15.30 7.25 0.78
CA CYS A 15 -15.01 6.01 1.51
C CYS A 15 -13.55 6.02 1.96
N ASP A 16 -13.32 5.97 3.27
CA ASP A 16 -12.00 6.02 3.90
C ASP A 16 -11.42 4.62 4.22
N ARG A 17 -12.08 3.57 3.74
CA ARG A 17 -11.62 2.19 3.94
C ARG A 17 -10.31 1.91 3.23
N LEU A 18 -9.47 1.09 3.86
CA LEU A 18 -8.17 0.71 3.32
C LEU A 18 -8.34 -0.15 2.07
N THR A 19 -8.04 0.43 0.91
CA THR A 19 -8.09 -0.21 -0.40
C THR A 19 -6.81 0.02 -1.18
N ALA A 20 -6.55 -0.81 -2.18
CA ALA A 20 -5.38 -0.69 -3.04
C ALA A 20 -5.74 -0.88 -4.52
N THR A 21 -4.87 -0.45 -5.42
CA THR A 21 -5.08 -0.63 -6.88
C THR A 21 -5.14 -2.08 -7.31
N ILE A 22 -4.53 -3.00 -6.57
CA ILE A 22 -4.63 -4.44 -6.80
C ILE A 22 -6.05 -4.98 -6.66
N ASP A 23 -6.93 -4.27 -5.95
CA ASP A 23 -8.33 -4.65 -5.73
C ASP A 23 -9.21 -4.42 -6.96
N LEU A 24 -8.74 -3.61 -7.90
CA LEU A 24 -9.51 -3.31 -9.13
C LEU A 24 -9.69 -4.55 -10.00
N PHE A 25 -8.68 -5.40 -10.11
CA PHE A 25 -8.77 -6.62 -10.93
C PHE A 25 -9.86 -7.57 -10.45
N PRO A 26 -9.88 -8.05 -9.18
CA PRO A 26 -10.96 -8.90 -8.68
C PRO A 26 -12.32 -8.18 -8.65
N THR A 27 -12.34 -6.85 -8.47
CA THR A 27 -13.57 -6.07 -8.55
C THR A 27 -14.19 -6.14 -9.95
N ILE A 28 -13.39 -5.89 -10.98
CA ILE A 28 -13.85 -5.97 -12.38
C ILE A 28 -14.30 -7.39 -12.71
N ALA A 29 -13.54 -8.41 -12.33
CA ALA A 29 -13.90 -9.80 -12.56
C ALA A 29 -15.26 -10.15 -11.93
N THR A 30 -15.50 -9.73 -10.69
CA THR A 30 -16.80 -9.92 -10.01
C THR A 30 -17.93 -9.18 -10.74
N LEU A 31 -17.71 -7.94 -11.17
CA LEU A 31 -18.74 -7.13 -11.84
C LEU A 31 -19.09 -7.63 -13.23
N THR A 32 -18.18 -8.34 -13.89
CA THR A 32 -18.39 -8.90 -15.24
C THR A 32 -18.68 -10.40 -15.24
N ASP A 33 -18.84 -10.99 -14.05
CA ASP A 33 -19.01 -12.45 -13.89
C ASP A 33 -17.90 -13.25 -14.60
N THR A 34 -16.67 -12.73 -14.55
CA THR A 34 -15.50 -13.35 -15.18
C THR A 34 -14.73 -14.13 -14.12
N GLN A 35 -14.33 -15.36 -14.47
CA GLN A 35 -13.53 -16.20 -13.58
C GLN A 35 -12.14 -15.61 -13.37
N LEU A 36 -11.72 -15.56 -12.10
CA LEU A 36 -10.35 -15.22 -11.74
C LEU A 36 -9.39 -16.35 -12.12
N PRO A 37 -8.11 -16.05 -12.35
CA PRO A 37 -7.10 -17.08 -12.59
C PRO A 37 -6.95 -17.99 -11.35
N ASP A 38 -6.56 -19.25 -11.58
CA ASP A 38 -6.32 -20.23 -10.51
C ASP A 38 -5.15 -19.86 -9.59
N LEU A 39 -4.30 -18.94 -10.02
CA LEU A 39 -3.19 -18.43 -9.21
C LEU A 39 -3.71 -17.48 -8.12
N PRO A 40 -3.17 -17.57 -6.90
CA PRO A 40 -3.50 -16.65 -5.84
C PRO A 40 -3.27 -15.20 -6.25
N ILE A 41 -4.23 -14.33 -5.98
CA ILE A 41 -4.14 -12.87 -6.14
C ILE A 41 -4.23 -12.19 -4.78
N ASP A 42 -3.58 -11.03 -4.63
CA ASP A 42 -3.53 -10.32 -3.35
C ASP A 42 -4.69 -9.32 -3.21
N GLY A 43 -5.28 -8.89 -4.33
CA GLY A 43 -6.42 -7.97 -4.36
C GLY A 43 -7.72 -8.62 -3.90
N LYS A 44 -8.64 -7.80 -3.41
CA LYS A 44 -9.98 -8.20 -2.95
C LYS A 44 -11.07 -7.33 -3.59
N PRO A 45 -12.26 -7.88 -3.90
CA PRO A 45 -13.29 -7.10 -4.57
C PRO A 45 -13.85 -5.97 -3.68
N LEU A 46 -14.10 -4.81 -4.31
CA LEU A 46 -14.59 -3.58 -3.68
C LEU A 46 -16.09 -3.34 -3.86
N GLY A 47 -16.85 -4.32 -4.33
CA GLY A 47 -18.25 -4.14 -4.78
C GLY A 47 -19.13 -3.40 -3.78
N SER A 48 -19.16 -3.81 -2.51
CA SER A 48 -19.95 -3.17 -1.46
C SER A 48 -19.52 -1.72 -1.18
N LEU A 49 -18.23 -1.45 -1.14
CA LEU A 49 -17.71 -0.10 -0.93
C LEU A 49 -18.05 0.84 -2.09
N LEU A 50 -18.02 0.33 -3.33
CA LEU A 50 -18.39 1.09 -4.52
C LEU A 50 -19.90 1.37 -4.59
N SER A 51 -20.74 0.49 -4.08
CA SER A 51 -22.20 0.71 -4.04
C SER A 51 -22.64 1.70 -2.94
N GLY A 52 -21.72 2.28 -2.21
CA GLY A 52 -21.99 3.28 -1.16
C GLY A 52 -22.11 2.71 0.26
N ASP A 53 -21.89 1.42 0.45
CA ASP A 53 -21.80 0.84 1.79
C ASP A 53 -20.40 1.09 2.39
N ALA A 54 -20.15 2.35 2.74
CA ALA A 54 -18.92 2.75 3.42
C ALA A 54 -18.83 2.24 4.86
N SER A 55 -19.90 1.62 5.41
CA SER A 55 -19.93 1.05 6.76
C SER A 55 -19.32 -0.35 6.81
N GLY A 56 -19.22 -1.04 5.67
CA GLY A 56 -18.59 -2.35 5.57
C GLY A 56 -17.13 -2.36 6.02
N PRO A 57 -16.56 -3.53 6.38
CA PRO A 57 -15.17 -3.63 6.79
C PRO A 57 -14.24 -3.34 5.61
N SER A 58 -13.03 -2.85 5.91
CA SER A 58 -11.95 -2.80 4.91
C SER A 58 -11.67 -4.19 4.35
N PRO A 59 -11.42 -4.30 3.04
CA PRO A 59 -11.00 -5.56 2.44
C PRO A 59 -9.63 -6.03 2.99
N HIS A 60 -8.81 -5.10 3.44
CA HIS A 60 -7.49 -5.37 4.00
C HIS A 60 -7.40 -4.91 5.45
N THR A 61 -6.78 -5.72 6.30
CA THR A 61 -6.41 -5.33 7.67
C THR A 61 -5.13 -4.52 7.69
N SER A 62 -4.22 -4.82 6.77
CA SER A 62 -2.99 -4.06 6.55
C SER A 62 -2.55 -4.14 5.09
N LEU A 63 -1.75 -3.16 4.65
CA LEU A 63 -1.09 -3.15 3.35
C LEU A 63 0.40 -2.88 3.52
N PRO A 64 1.28 -3.69 2.87
CA PRO A 64 2.71 -3.46 2.84
C PRO A 64 3.07 -2.50 1.70
N TYR A 65 4.03 -1.64 1.93
CA TYR A 65 4.60 -0.75 0.92
C TYR A 65 5.99 -1.23 0.54
N TYR A 66 6.08 -1.86 -0.60
CA TYR A 66 7.34 -2.32 -1.18
C TYR A 66 7.86 -1.34 -2.22
N PHE A 67 9.17 -1.15 -2.25
CA PHE A 67 9.84 -0.29 -3.21
C PHE A 67 11.07 -0.99 -3.80
N LEU A 68 11.47 -0.59 -5.03
CA LEU A 68 12.62 -1.16 -5.76
C LEU A 68 12.70 -2.70 -5.64
N ASN A 69 13.86 -3.22 -5.33
CA ASN A 69 14.20 -4.65 -5.31
C ASN A 69 13.56 -5.43 -4.15
N ASN A 70 12.26 -5.26 -3.92
CA ASN A 70 11.53 -5.90 -2.84
C ASN A 70 11.96 -5.41 -1.43
N GLU A 71 12.14 -4.11 -1.28
CA GLU A 71 12.41 -3.44 0.00
C GLU A 71 11.08 -3.09 0.69
N LEU A 72 10.83 -3.61 1.88
CA LEU A 72 9.66 -3.24 2.67
C LEU A 72 9.92 -1.92 3.40
N HIS A 73 9.31 -0.84 2.91
CA HIS A 73 9.49 0.51 3.45
C HIS A 73 8.47 0.90 4.51
N ALA A 74 7.23 0.39 4.42
CA ALA A 74 6.20 0.69 5.41
C ALA A 74 5.12 -0.39 5.47
N VAL A 75 4.36 -0.38 6.57
CA VAL A 75 3.11 -1.13 6.73
C VAL A 75 2.03 -0.17 7.20
N ARG A 76 0.84 -0.26 6.62
CA ARG A 76 -0.30 0.59 6.93
C ARG A 76 -1.52 -0.24 7.30
N THR A 77 -2.25 0.20 8.32
CA THR A 77 -3.64 -0.15 8.60
C THR A 77 -4.57 1.00 8.17
N GLU A 78 -5.84 0.98 8.49
CA GLU A 78 -6.74 2.11 8.22
C GLU A 78 -6.21 3.41 8.84
N ARG A 79 -5.89 3.39 10.13
CA ARG A 79 -5.48 4.56 10.89
C ARG A 79 -3.97 4.77 10.93
N TRP A 80 -3.20 3.72 11.14
CA TRP A 80 -1.79 3.85 11.45
C TRP A 80 -0.89 3.45 10.29
N LYS A 81 0.22 4.17 10.12
CA LYS A 81 1.30 3.79 9.20
C LYS A 81 2.63 3.77 9.94
N LEU A 82 3.29 2.64 9.91
CA LEU A 82 4.66 2.47 10.39
C LEU A 82 5.61 2.52 9.20
N VAL A 83 6.49 3.52 9.19
CA VAL A 83 7.62 3.61 8.27
C VAL A 83 8.81 2.90 8.89
N LEU A 84 9.36 1.95 8.17
CA LEU A 84 10.52 1.16 8.57
C LEU A 84 11.81 1.87 8.15
N PRO A 85 12.95 1.65 8.82
CA PRO A 85 14.21 2.24 8.42
C PRO A 85 14.61 1.84 7.01
N HIS A 86 14.82 2.83 6.13
CA HIS A 86 15.24 2.63 4.74
C HIS A 86 15.90 3.88 4.16
N ARG A 87 16.52 3.74 3.00
CA ARG A 87 17.09 4.88 2.26
C ARG A 87 16.11 5.34 1.20
N TYR A 88 15.95 6.65 1.05
CA TYR A 88 15.08 7.24 0.05
C TYR A 88 15.75 8.41 -0.67
N ARG A 89 15.25 8.73 -1.86
CA ARG A 89 15.72 9.87 -2.66
C ARG A 89 14.92 11.12 -2.34
N SER A 90 15.60 12.25 -2.14
CA SER A 90 14.96 13.53 -1.84
C SER A 90 15.61 14.68 -2.61
N LEU A 91 14.79 15.63 -3.02
CA LEU A 91 15.27 16.92 -3.53
C LEU A 91 15.59 17.92 -2.42
N GLN A 92 15.22 17.63 -1.18
CA GLN A 92 15.37 18.53 -0.03
C GLN A 92 14.86 19.95 -0.31
N GLY A 93 13.68 20.07 -0.96
CA GLY A 93 13.09 21.35 -1.32
C GLY A 93 13.74 22.06 -2.52
N ARG A 94 14.75 21.47 -3.16
CA ARG A 94 15.29 22.04 -4.40
C ARG A 94 14.26 21.96 -5.51
N LYS A 95 14.12 23.03 -6.28
CA LYS A 95 13.26 23.03 -7.47
C LYS A 95 13.78 22.06 -8.51
N GLY A 96 12.89 21.38 -9.20
CA GLY A 96 13.19 20.64 -10.42
C GLY A 96 13.63 21.58 -11.56
N ARG A 97 14.07 21.00 -12.66
CA ARG A 97 14.35 21.74 -13.88
C ARG A 97 13.05 21.96 -14.67
N ASP A 98 13.00 23.08 -15.42
CA ASP A 98 11.82 23.43 -16.22
C ASP A 98 11.78 22.70 -17.57
N ASP A 99 12.84 21.98 -17.95
CA ASP A 99 12.99 21.26 -19.20
C ASP A 99 12.54 19.77 -19.16
N GLY A 100 11.89 19.36 -18.08
CA GLY A 100 11.45 17.99 -17.84
C GLY A 100 12.58 17.00 -17.50
N MET A 101 13.82 17.47 -17.42
CA MET A 101 14.95 16.62 -17.05
C MET A 101 15.07 16.51 -15.52
N PRO A 102 15.31 15.31 -14.99
CA PRO A 102 15.50 15.13 -13.55
C PRO A 102 16.80 15.80 -13.09
N ILE A 103 16.79 16.35 -11.89
CA ILE A 103 18.00 16.78 -11.18
C ILE A 103 18.50 15.67 -10.26
N ALA A 104 19.76 15.77 -9.84
CA ALA A 104 20.33 14.82 -8.89
C ALA A 104 19.58 14.84 -7.56
N TYR A 105 19.28 13.66 -7.03
CA TYR A 105 18.68 13.46 -5.72
C TYR A 105 19.75 13.24 -4.68
N ASP A 106 19.52 13.73 -3.46
CA ASP A 106 20.25 13.27 -2.30
C ASP A 106 19.63 11.99 -1.78
N THR A 107 20.46 11.12 -1.23
CA THR A 107 19.98 9.92 -0.54
C THR A 107 19.95 10.18 0.95
N LEU A 108 18.76 10.08 1.53
CA LEU A 108 18.52 10.26 2.96
C LEU A 108 18.13 8.94 3.60
N GLU A 109 18.14 8.88 4.92
CA GLU A 109 17.68 7.76 5.71
C GLU A 109 16.39 8.13 6.43
N ALA A 110 15.35 7.31 6.25
CA ALA A 110 14.12 7.40 7.03
C ALA A 110 14.31 6.61 8.33
N PRO A 111 14.09 7.22 9.50
CA PRO A 111 14.07 6.50 10.76
C PRO A 111 12.77 5.71 10.92
N LEU A 112 12.76 4.77 11.89
CA LEU A 112 11.51 4.15 12.31
C LEU A 112 10.53 5.23 12.80
N SER A 113 9.35 5.31 12.17
CA SER A 113 8.38 6.37 12.44
C SER A 113 6.95 5.84 12.39
N LEU A 114 6.09 6.34 13.28
CA LEU A 114 4.67 5.98 13.34
C LEU A 114 3.82 7.23 13.08
N PHE A 115 2.86 7.14 12.17
CA PHE A 115 1.95 8.22 11.80
C PHE A 115 0.49 7.82 12.01
N ASP A 116 -0.30 8.75 12.58
CA ASP A 116 -1.75 8.65 12.73
C ASP A 116 -2.43 9.30 11.52
N LEU A 117 -2.81 8.52 10.54
CA LEU A 117 -3.35 9.01 9.27
C LEU A 117 -4.78 9.60 9.37
N GLU A 118 -5.49 9.35 10.47
CA GLU A 118 -6.77 10.02 10.73
C GLU A 118 -6.58 11.47 11.14
N GLN A 119 -5.55 11.76 11.95
CA GLN A 119 -5.27 13.11 12.46
C GLN A 119 -4.24 13.85 11.63
N ASP A 120 -3.33 13.12 11.00
CA ASP A 120 -2.21 13.66 10.22
C ASP A 120 -2.02 12.90 8.90
N PRO A 121 -2.90 13.07 7.91
CA PRO A 121 -2.79 12.40 6.62
C PRO A 121 -1.55 12.84 5.81
N SER A 122 -0.88 13.92 6.21
CA SER A 122 0.35 14.41 5.60
C SER A 122 1.63 13.85 6.23
N GLU A 123 1.51 13.00 7.25
CA GLU A 123 2.64 12.30 7.89
C GLU A 123 3.72 13.27 8.43
N THR A 124 3.29 14.38 9.06
CA THR A 124 4.19 15.44 9.53
C THR A 124 4.71 15.19 10.94
N THR A 125 3.99 14.40 11.76
CA THR A 125 4.29 14.21 13.18
C THR A 125 4.50 12.74 13.50
N ASN A 126 5.77 12.41 13.85
CA ASN A 126 6.10 11.06 14.30
C ASN A 126 5.57 10.81 15.72
N ARG A 127 4.64 9.88 15.87
CA ARG A 127 3.95 9.51 17.12
C ARG A 127 4.53 8.28 17.82
N ILE A 128 5.66 7.77 17.39
CA ILE A 128 6.21 6.49 17.88
C ILE A 128 6.45 6.47 19.38
N SER A 129 6.85 7.60 19.98
CA SER A 129 7.10 7.73 21.42
C SER A 129 5.80 7.80 22.23
N GLU A 130 4.68 8.21 21.62
CA GLU A 130 3.39 8.34 22.27
C GLU A 130 2.59 7.03 22.23
N TYR A 131 2.83 6.20 21.19
CA TYR A 131 2.11 4.95 20.94
C TYR A 131 3.07 3.78 20.67
N PRO A 132 3.96 3.45 21.63
CA PRO A 132 4.96 2.39 21.42
C PRO A 132 4.35 1.00 21.22
N GLU A 133 3.19 0.73 21.84
CA GLU A 133 2.45 -0.53 21.66
C GLU A 133 1.89 -0.68 20.24
N VAL A 134 1.42 0.41 19.63
CA VAL A 134 0.95 0.39 18.23
C VAL A 134 2.14 0.16 17.28
N ALA A 135 3.26 0.81 17.57
CA ALA A 135 4.48 0.61 16.78
C ALA A 135 4.96 -0.84 16.84
N GLN A 136 4.87 -1.47 18.02
CA GLN A 136 5.23 -2.89 18.17
C GLN A 136 4.29 -3.80 17.35
N LEU A 137 2.98 -3.61 17.45
CA LEU A 137 1.99 -4.39 16.68
C LEU A 137 2.26 -4.28 15.16
N LEU A 138 2.58 -3.08 14.67
CA LEU A 138 2.88 -2.90 13.26
C LEU A 138 4.27 -3.43 12.86
N GLN A 139 5.23 -3.54 13.77
CA GLN A 139 6.49 -4.25 13.53
C GLN A 139 6.26 -5.75 13.42
N GLU A 140 5.38 -6.33 14.23
CA GLU A 140 4.97 -7.74 14.12
C GLU A 140 4.27 -7.99 12.78
N GLU A 141 3.41 -7.07 12.36
CA GLU A 141 2.76 -7.12 11.05
C GLU A 141 3.77 -7.00 9.90
N ALA A 142 4.78 -6.14 10.03
CA ALA A 142 5.89 -6.07 9.08
C ALA A 142 6.68 -7.38 9.01
N ALA A 143 6.91 -8.04 10.14
CA ALA A 143 7.55 -9.35 10.19
C ALA A 143 6.70 -10.43 9.49
N ARG A 144 5.37 -10.38 9.64
CA ARG A 144 4.45 -11.25 8.91
C ARG A 144 4.56 -11.03 7.39
N TRP A 145 4.54 -9.78 6.93
CA TRP A 145 4.69 -9.47 5.50
C TRP A 145 6.05 -9.92 4.96
N ARG A 146 7.13 -9.76 5.72
CA ARG A 146 8.46 -10.27 5.36
C ARG A 146 8.46 -11.79 5.19
N SER A 147 7.79 -12.53 6.05
CA SER A 147 7.71 -13.99 5.94
C SER A 147 6.95 -14.45 4.70
N VAL A 148 5.98 -13.65 4.24
CA VAL A 148 5.14 -13.96 3.06
C VAL A 148 5.80 -13.51 1.77
N LEU A 149 6.19 -12.23 1.67
CA LEU A 149 6.67 -11.61 0.43
C LEU A 149 8.19 -11.41 0.39
N GLY A 150 8.87 -11.58 1.52
CA GLY A 150 10.30 -11.31 1.64
C GLY A 150 10.61 -9.83 1.89
N ASP A 151 11.90 -9.53 2.10
CA ASP A 151 12.40 -8.16 2.22
C ASP A 151 13.91 -8.17 1.95
N SER A 152 14.34 -7.46 0.93
CA SER A 152 15.77 -7.41 0.55
C SER A 152 16.63 -6.65 1.55
N LEU A 153 16.06 -5.66 2.28
CA LEU A 153 16.79 -4.90 3.31
C LEU A 153 17.20 -5.81 4.48
N THR A 154 16.35 -6.75 4.84
CA THR A 154 16.61 -7.72 5.92
C THR A 154 17.13 -9.05 5.43
N LYS A 155 17.28 -9.23 4.11
CA LYS A 155 17.64 -10.49 3.44
C LYS A 155 16.70 -11.66 3.78
N THR A 156 15.44 -11.34 4.05
CA THR A 156 14.41 -12.33 4.34
C THR A 156 13.82 -12.86 3.04
N GLY A 157 13.79 -14.16 2.85
CA GLY A 157 13.07 -14.82 1.75
C GLY A 157 11.58 -14.89 2.06
N GLY A 158 10.72 -14.65 1.04
CA GLY A 158 9.27 -14.78 1.18
C GLY A 158 8.79 -16.17 0.76
N SER A 159 7.87 -16.75 1.53
CA SER A 159 7.29 -18.09 1.26
C SER A 159 6.29 -18.12 0.10
N GLN A 160 5.72 -16.96 -0.27
CA GLN A 160 4.70 -16.85 -1.31
C GLN A 160 5.15 -15.97 -2.50
N ARG A 161 6.45 -15.84 -2.71
CA ARG A 161 6.97 -15.15 -3.88
C ARG A 161 6.63 -15.95 -5.14
N ARG A 162 6.05 -15.26 -6.10
CA ARG A 162 5.69 -15.84 -7.40
C ARG A 162 6.76 -15.51 -8.44
N ALA A 163 6.99 -16.43 -9.37
CA ALA A 163 7.81 -16.14 -10.54
C ALA A 163 7.13 -15.06 -11.39
N VAL A 164 7.94 -14.27 -12.09
CA VAL A 164 7.42 -13.32 -13.09
C VAL A 164 6.70 -14.08 -14.20
N GLY A 165 5.60 -13.53 -14.67
CA GLY A 165 4.89 -14.08 -15.83
C GLY A 165 5.81 -14.13 -17.04
N GLN A 166 5.79 -15.23 -17.76
CA GLN A 166 6.55 -15.39 -19.02
C GLN A 166 5.54 -15.58 -20.15
N LEU A 167 5.75 -14.87 -21.25
CA LEU A 167 5.04 -15.16 -22.49
C LEU A 167 5.60 -16.48 -23.05
N ILE A 168 4.74 -17.47 -23.17
CA ILE A 168 5.08 -18.66 -23.94
C ILE A 168 5.01 -18.22 -25.42
N ALA A 169 6.14 -18.21 -26.09
CA ALA A 169 6.16 -17.95 -27.54
C ALA A 169 5.30 -19.01 -28.24
N PRO A 170 4.47 -18.62 -29.23
CA PRO A 170 3.63 -19.53 -29.99
C PRO A 170 4.46 -20.52 -30.79
#